data_4ead17b6c234e07aaa5c754140b61342
#
_entry.id   4ead17b6c234e07aaa5c754140b61342
#
_cell.length_a   1.000
_cell.length_b   1.000
_cell.length_c   1.000
_cell.angle_alpha   90.00
_cell.angle_beta   90.00
_cell.angle_gamma   90.00
#
_symmetry.space_group_name_H-M   'P 1'
#
loop_
_entity.id
_entity.type
_entity.pdbx_description
1 polymer ?
#
loop_
_entity_poly.entity_id
_entity_poly.type
_entity_poly.pdbx_seq_one_letter_code
_entity_poly.pdbx_strand_id
1 'polypeptide(L)'
;MHYINKPVENGVILRRRVNPKTMMIEVSTNVPWTIKYHSPTGFEWGYGGSGPAELALNLAELVTQKADLITEHNHICSYVAWDAKLSVKNLIVMNVPEAGGFIDWKIVCYAVHNALEGENRTRLQRYIDKL
;
A
#
# COMPACT_ATOMS: atom_id res chain seq x y z
N MET A 1 7.26 -10.83 8.91
CA MET A 1 7.47 -9.57 8.16
C MET A 1 8.14 -8.55 9.07
N HIS A 2 9.15 -7.85 8.56
CA HIS A 2 9.93 -6.88 9.32
C HIS A 2 9.56 -5.46 8.93
N TYR A 3 9.26 -4.62 9.91
CA TYR A 3 8.96 -3.22 9.70
C TYR A 3 10.24 -2.38 9.68
N ILE A 4 10.38 -1.56 8.64
CA ILE A 4 11.46 -0.58 8.51
C ILE A 4 10.92 0.77 8.96
N ASN A 5 11.50 1.34 10.01
CA ASN A 5 11.03 2.63 10.55
C ASN A 5 11.57 3.81 9.73
N LYS A 6 11.00 4.00 8.54
CA LYS A 6 11.25 5.15 7.65
C LYS A 6 9.93 5.68 7.10
N PRO A 7 9.79 7.01 6.93
CA PRO A 7 8.56 7.59 6.41
C PRO A 7 8.29 7.15 4.96
N VAL A 8 7.05 6.75 4.67
CA VAL A 8 6.65 6.39 3.30
C VAL A 8 6.67 7.60 2.36
N GLU A 9 6.59 8.82 2.88
CA GLU A 9 6.71 10.05 2.08
C GLU A 9 8.06 10.17 1.38
N ASN A 10 9.09 9.55 1.93
CA ASN A 10 10.42 9.44 1.31
C ASN A 10 10.52 8.26 0.35
N GLY A 11 9.46 7.51 0.19
CA GLY A 11 9.33 6.35 -0.66
C GLY A 11 8.93 5.08 0.08
N VAL A 12 8.15 4.25 -0.58
CA VAL A 12 7.77 2.92 -0.08
C VAL A 12 8.91 1.96 -0.36
N ILE A 13 9.36 1.27 0.67
CA ILE A 13 10.44 0.28 0.59
C ILE A 13 9.84 -1.12 0.66
N LEU A 14 10.14 -1.94 -0.33
CA LEU A 14 9.75 -3.35 -0.38
C LEU A 14 11.00 -4.19 -0.62
N ARG A 15 11.29 -5.09 0.30
CA ARG A 15 12.47 -5.98 0.22
C ARG A 15 12.05 -7.42 0.50
N ARG A 16 12.53 -8.32 -0.33
CA ARG A 16 12.35 -9.76 -0.15
C ARG A 16 13.72 -10.43 -0.22
N ARG A 17 13.99 -11.29 0.73
CA ARG A 17 15.21 -12.10 0.72
C ARG A 17 14.93 -13.49 1.30
N VAL A 18 15.76 -14.45 0.93
CA VAL A 18 15.72 -15.79 1.51
C VAL A 18 16.68 -15.82 2.71
N ASN A 19 16.20 -16.23 3.87
CA ASN A 19 17.04 -16.45 5.03
C ASN A 19 17.89 -17.72 4.75
N PRO A 20 19.23 -17.61 4.74
CA PRO A 20 20.09 -18.75 4.39
C PRO A 20 20.07 -19.89 5.41
N LYS A 21 19.65 -19.62 6.65
CA LYS A 21 19.57 -20.64 7.70
C LYS A 21 18.27 -21.43 7.66
N THR A 22 17.15 -20.77 7.39
CA THR A 22 15.81 -21.38 7.40
C THR A 22 15.27 -21.68 6.02
N MET A 23 15.88 -21.10 4.97
CA MET A 23 15.40 -21.12 3.58
C MET A 23 14.01 -20.50 3.42
N MET A 24 13.54 -19.74 4.41
CA MET A 24 12.26 -19.03 4.36
C MET A 24 12.42 -17.66 3.75
N ILE A 25 11.38 -17.21 3.04
CA ILE A 25 11.30 -15.86 2.49
C ILE A 25 10.98 -14.89 3.61
N GLU A 26 11.77 -13.83 3.70
CA GLU A 26 11.56 -12.73 4.64
C GLU A 26 11.24 -11.45 3.87
N VAL A 27 10.16 -10.76 4.26
CA VAL A 27 9.74 -9.49 3.70
C VAL A 27 10.04 -8.38 4.71
N SER A 28 10.61 -7.28 4.23
CA SER A 28 10.83 -6.06 5.00
C SER A 28 10.23 -4.87 4.26
N THR A 29 9.55 -3.98 4.98
CA THR A 29 8.88 -2.82 4.41
C THR A 29 8.66 -1.73 5.45
N ASN A 30 8.55 -0.48 4.99
CA ASN A 30 8.13 0.65 5.83
C ASN A 30 6.62 0.91 5.79
N VAL A 31 5.85 0.05 5.13
CA VAL A 31 4.38 0.10 5.16
C VAL A 31 3.89 -0.64 6.41
N PRO A 32 3.18 0.04 7.33
CA PRO A 32 2.65 -0.64 8.50
C PRO A 32 1.54 -1.62 8.12
N TRP A 33 1.58 -2.81 8.71
CA TRP A 33 0.56 -3.81 8.48
C TRP A 33 -0.56 -3.66 9.51
N THR A 34 -1.47 -2.73 9.26
CA THR A 34 -2.56 -2.38 10.17
C THR A 34 -3.86 -3.13 9.87
N ILE A 35 -4.07 -3.51 8.61
CA ILE A 35 -5.25 -4.25 8.18
C ILE A 35 -4.83 -5.67 7.81
N LYS A 36 -5.37 -6.66 8.52
CA LYS A 36 -5.07 -8.09 8.34
C LYS A 36 -6.34 -8.79 7.83
N TYR A 37 -6.55 -8.73 6.53
CA TYR A 37 -7.77 -9.22 5.91
C TYR A 37 -7.55 -10.28 4.84
N HIS A 38 -6.66 -10.01 3.87
CA HIS A 38 -6.45 -10.90 2.72
C HIS A 38 -5.42 -12.00 2.99
N SER A 39 -4.39 -11.71 3.77
CA SER A 39 -3.25 -12.59 3.95
C SER A 39 -2.91 -12.78 5.42
N PRO A 40 -2.79 -14.02 5.90
CA PRO A 40 -2.36 -14.28 7.28
C PRO A 40 -0.87 -14.08 7.50
N THR A 41 -0.06 -14.01 6.44
CA THR A 41 1.40 -14.00 6.52
C THR A 41 2.03 -12.65 6.16
N GLY A 42 1.23 -11.67 5.74
CA GLY A 42 1.71 -10.32 5.43
C GLY A 42 1.67 -9.97 3.96
N PHE A 43 2.55 -9.05 3.57
CA PHE A 43 2.56 -8.46 2.24
C PHE A 43 3.37 -9.29 1.25
N GLU A 44 2.94 -9.24 -0.01
CA GLU A 44 3.65 -9.70 -1.18
C GLU A 44 3.41 -8.74 -2.36
N TRP A 45 4.07 -8.99 -3.48
CA TRP A 45 3.96 -8.16 -4.68
C TRP A 45 4.41 -8.93 -5.93
N GLY A 46 4.18 -8.34 -7.10
CA GLY A 46 4.65 -8.91 -8.37
C GLY A 46 3.70 -9.93 -9.00
N TYR A 47 2.54 -10.15 -8.41
CA TYR A 47 1.52 -11.06 -8.93
C TYR A 47 0.14 -10.70 -8.33
N GLY A 48 -0.91 -11.38 -8.74
CA GLY A 48 -2.27 -11.13 -8.28
C GLY A 48 -2.76 -12.15 -7.28
N GLY A 49 -2.36 -12.06 -6.01
CA GLY A 49 -2.79 -12.97 -4.96
C GLY A 49 -3.17 -12.25 -3.68
N SER A 50 -3.34 -13.01 -2.59
CA SER A 50 -3.77 -12.48 -1.29
C SER A 50 -2.73 -11.57 -0.65
N GLY A 51 -1.45 -11.91 -0.75
CA GLY A 51 -0.37 -11.05 -0.24
C GLY A 51 -0.30 -9.69 -0.93
N PRO A 52 -0.33 -9.63 -2.27
CA PRO A 52 -0.45 -8.37 -3.00
C PRO A 52 -1.74 -7.61 -2.70
N ALA A 53 -2.87 -8.29 -2.54
CA ALA A 53 -4.12 -7.65 -2.15
C ALA A 53 -4.04 -7.00 -0.76
N GLU A 54 -3.35 -7.65 0.17
CA GLU A 54 -3.13 -7.11 1.52
C GLU A 54 -2.27 -5.84 1.47
N LEU A 55 -1.18 -5.86 0.71
CA LEU A 55 -0.33 -4.68 0.54
C LEU A 55 -1.11 -3.53 -0.09
N ALA A 56 -1.87 -3.80 -1.14
CA ALA A 56 -2.66 -2.77 -1.81
C ALA A 56 -3.69 -2.11 -0.89
N LEU A 57 -4.39 -2.90 -0.07
CA LEU A 57 -5.36 -2.38 0.88
C LEU A 57 -4.69 -1.51 1.95
N ASN A 58 -3.56 -1.95 2.49
CA ASN A 58 -2.82 -1.17 3.49
C ASN A 58 -2.22 0.10 2.92
N LEU A 59 -1.75 0.09 1.67
CA LEU A 59 -1.29 1.31 0.98
C LEU A 59 -2.45 2.30 0.76
N ALA A 60 -3.59 1.82 0.30
CA ALA A 60 -4.77 2.66 0.09
C ALA A 60 -5.27 3.29 1.42
N GLU A 61 -5.28 2.51 2.49
CA GLU A 61 -5.65 3.01 3.83
C GLU A 61 -4.66 4.07 4.32
N LEU A 62 -3.37 3.85 4.11
CA LEU A 62 -2.34 4.80 4.52
C LEU A 62 -2.45 6.13 3.78
N VAL A 63 -2.73 6.11 2.47
CA VAL A 63 -3.02 7.32 1.69
C VAL A 63 -4.26 8.03 2.24
N THR A 64 -5.32 7.29 2.53
CA THR A 64 -6.58 7.82 3.06
C THR A 64 -6.34 8.57 4.37
N GLN A 65 -5.54 8.00 5.26
CA GLN A 65 -5.21 8.62 6.55
C GLN A 65 -4.32 9.85 6.39
N LYS A 66 -3.24 9.74 5.62
CA LYS A 66 -2.27 10.83 5.46
C LYS A 66 -2.83 12.03 4.70
N ALA A 67 -3.69 11.79 3.74
CA ALA A 67 -4.36 12.87 2.99
C ALA A 67 -5.62 13.39 3.69
N ASP A 68 -5.99 12.82 4.83
CA ASP A 68 -7.17 13.19 5.60
C ASP A 68 -8.44 13.17 4.74
N LEU A 69 -8.66 12.07 4.02
CA LEU A 69 -9.82 11.92 3.16
C LEU A 69 -11.09 11.70 3.99
N ILE A 70 -12.22 12.15 3.45
CA ILE A 70 -13.54 12.02 4.08
C ILE A 70 -14.03 10.60 3.81
N THR A 71 -14.20 9.82 4.88
CA THR A 71 -14.64 8.43 4.75
C THR A 71 -15.30 7.94 6.03
N GLU A 72 -16.20 6.97 5.87
CA GLU A 72 -16.66 6.13 6.96
C GLU A 72 -15.85 4.83 6.95
N HIS A 73 -15.97 4.07 8.03
CA HIS A 73 -15.25 2.81 8.21
C HIS A 73 -16.23 1.67 8.44
N ASN A 74 -15.96 0.52 7.85
CA ASN A 74 -16.54 -0.74 8.31
C ASN A 74 -15.60 -1.36 9.37
N HIS A 75 -15.84 -2.61 9.75
CA HIS A 75 -15.01 -3.31 10.76
C HIS A 75 -13.62 -3.73 10.23
N ILE A 76 -13.34 -3.54 8.95
CA ILE A 76 -12.07 -3.92 8.31
C ILE A 76 -11.20 -2.69 8.06
N CYS A 77 -11.73 -1.68 7.34
CA CYS A 77 -11.00 -0.49 6.90
C CYS A 77 -11.96 0.63 6.51
N SER A 78 -11.40 1.76 6.05
CA SER A 78 -12.19 2.83 5.46
C SER A 78 -12.82 2.40 4.13
N TYR A 79 -13.99 2.95 3.81
CA TYR A 79 -14.63 2.70 2.51
C TYR A 79 -13.82 3.25 1.35
N VAL A 80 -13.11 4.36 1.53
CA VAL A 80 -12.23 4.92 0.51
C VAL A 80 -11.11 3.94 0.17
N ALA A 81 -10.45 3.37 1.17
CA ALA A 81 -9.40 2.37 0.95
C ALA A 81 -9.94 1.12 0.27
N TRP A 82 -11.10 0.66 0.68
CA TRP A 82 -11.75 -0.50 0.07
C TRP A 82 -12.03 -0.28 -1.41
N ASP A 83 -12.54 0.91 -1.78
CA ASP A 83 -12.83 1.24 -3.18
C ASP A 83 -11.57 1.46 -4.01
N ALA A 84 -10.49 1.94 -3.41
CA ALA A 84 -9.24 2.24 -4.11
C ALA A 84 -8.25 1.06 -4.18
N LYS A 85 -8.43 0.03 -3.37
CA LYS A 85 -7.46 -1.08 -3.26
C LYS A 85 -7.15 -1.77 -4.59
N LEU A 86 -8.14 -1.94 -5.45
CA LEU A 86 -7.96 -2.62 -6.72
C LEU A 86 -7.12 -1.79 -7.70
N SER A 87 -7.31 -0.47 -7.72
CA SER A 87 -6.48 0.46 -8.50
C SER A 87 -5.02 0.39 -8.06
N VAL A 88 -4.76 0.42 -6.76
CA VAL A 88 -3.41 0.30 -6.20
C VAL A 88 -2.78 -1.05 -6.55
N LYS A 89 -3.54 -2.13 -6.41
CA LYS A 89 -3.06 -3.48 -6.75
C LYS A 89 -2.67 -3.57 -8.22
N ASN A 90 -3.55 -3.15 -9.12
CA ASN A 90 -3.36 -3.33 -10.57
C ASN A 90 -2.30 -2.38 -11.13
N LEU A 91 -2.25 -1.13 -10.67
CA LEU A 91 -1.32 -0.13 -11.20
C LEU A 91 0.07 -0.20 -10.58
N ILE A 92 0.19 -0.64 -9.34
CA ILE A 92 1.44 -0.60 -8.58
C ILE A 92 1.90 -2.00 -8.16
N VAL A 93 1.16 -2.64 -7.26
CA VAL A 93 1.66 -3.80 -6.50
C VAL A 93 1.99 -4.99 -7.38
N MET A 94 1.15 -5.28 -8.37
CA MET A 94 1.38 -6.41 -9.29
C MET A 94 2.59 -6.22 -10.19
N ASN A 95 3.04 -4.99 -10.37
CA ASN A 95 4.13 -4.63 -11.29
C ASN A 95 5.48 -4.45 -10.58
N VAL A 96 5.55 -4.60 -9.27
CA VAL A 96 6.81 -4.54 -8.54
C VAL A 96 7.64 -5.79 -8.85
N PRO A 97 8.95 -5.66 -9.14
CA PRO A 97 9.82 -6.82 -9.35
C PRO A 97 9.84 -7.75 -8.13
N GLU A 98 10.07 -9.04 -8.35
CA GLU A 98 10.04 -10.05 -7.29
C GLU A 98 10.95 -9.70 -6.11
N ALA A 99 12.16 -9.24 -6.37
CA ALA A 99 13.11 -8.85 -5.32
C ALA A 99 12.65 -7.64 -4.50
N GLY A 100 11.63 -6.93 -4.97
CA GLY A 100 11.15 -5.71 -4.38
C GLY A 100 11.70 -4.47 -5.07
N GLY A 101 11.64 -3.35 -4.38
CA GLY A 101 12.09 -2.09 -4.93
C GLY A 101 11.69 -0.93 -4.04
N PHE A 102 11.79 0.24 -4.64
CA PHE A 102 11.47 1.51 -4.04
C PHE A 102 10.39 2.17 -4.90
N ILE A 103 9.27 2.54 -4.28
CA ILE A 103 8.15 3.15 -5.00
C ILE A 103 7.97 4.58 -4.48
N ASP A 104 7.99 5.54 -5.39
CA ASP A 104 7.69 6.94 -5.06
C ASP A 104 6.29 7.04 -4.43
N TRP A 105 6.20 7.72 -3.29
CA TRP A 105 4.94 7.89 -2.57
C TRP A 105 3.88 8.61 -3.40
N LYS A 106 4.27 9.58 -4.24
CA LYS A 106 3.33 10.26 -5.15
C LYS A 106 2.67 9.29 -6.12
N ILE A 107 3.42 8.28 -6.61
CA ILE A 107 2.87 7.26 -7.52
C ILE A 107 1.79 6.46 -6.81
N VAL A 108 2.01 6.08 -5.56
CA VAL A 108 0.99 5.39 -4.75
C VAL A 108 -0.24 6.29 -4.56
N CYS A 109 -0.03 7.55 -4.25
CA CYS A 109 -1.12 8.53 -4.11
C CYS A 109 -1.92 8.68 -5.41
N TYR A 110 -1.26 8.73 -6.56
CA TYR A 110 -1.95 8.81 -7.85
C TYR A 110 -2.73 7.54 -8.18
N ALA A 111 -2.28 6.37 -7.76
CA ALA A 111 -3.04 5.14 -7.92
C ALA A 111 -4.37 5.18 -7.13
N VAL A 112 -4.36 5.74 -5.94
CA VAL A 112 -5.58 5.99 -5.17
C VAL A 112 -6.43 7.08 -5.83
N HIS A 113 -5.81 8.17 -6.25
CA HIS A 113 -6.48 9.29 -6.94
C HIS A 113 -7.26 8.82 -8.16
N ASN A 114 -6.72 7.87 -8.90
CA ASN A 114 -7.35 7.30 -10.08
C ASN A 114 -8.71 6.64 -9.79
N ALA A 115 -8.92 6.18 -8.56
CA ALA A 115 -10.17 5.53 -8.13
C ALA A 115 -11.16 6.49 -7.48
N LEU A 116 -10.77 7.75 -7.25
CA LEU A 116 -11.58 8.72 -6.51
C LEU A 116 -12.32 9.69 -7.43
N GLU A 117 -13.42 10.22 -6.91
CA GLU A 117 -14.23 11.26 -7.55
C GLU A 117 -14.60 12.33 -6.51
N GLY A 118 -15.01 13.51 -6.97
CA GLY A 118 -15.55 14.56 -6.14
C GLY A 118 -14.58 15.13 -5.11
N GLU A 119 -15.08 15.37 -3.91
CA GLU A 119 -14.35 16.03 -2.83
C GLU A 119 -13.05 15.32 -2.45
N ASN A 120 -13.07 14.01 -2.34
CA ASN A 120 -11.89 13.24 -1.95
C ASN A 120 -10.79 13.28 -3.01
N ARG A 121 -11.17 13.31 -4.28
CA ARG A 121 -10.18 13.49 -5.36
C ARG A 121 -9.49 14.85 -5.25
N THR A 122 -10.25 15.89 -4.98
CA THR A 122 -9.71 17.24 -4.77
C THR A 122 -8.83 17.31 -3.54
N ARG A 123 -9.25 16.71 -2.42
CA ARG A 123 -8.46 16.68 -1.18
C ARG A 123 -7.14 15.93 -1.39
N LEU A 124 -7.18 14.80 -2.08
CA LEU A 124 -5.97 14.03 -2.37
C LEU A 124 -5.04 14.81 -3.29
N GLN A 125 -5.56 15.50 -4.31
CA GLN A 125 -4.73 16.33 -5.19
C GLN A 125 -4.02 17.44 -4.41
N ARG A 126 -4.68 18.09 -3.48
CA ARG A 126 -4.07 19.10 -2.60
C ARG A 126 -2.94 18.51 -1.75
N TYR A 127 -3.15 17.32 -1.22
CA TYR A 127 -2.12 16.60 -0.46
C TYR A 127 -0.91 16.28 -1.35
N ILE A 128 -1.14 15.75 -2.55
CA ILE A 128 -0.07 15.43 -3.50
C ILE A 128 0.73 16.69 -3.87
N ASP A 129 0.06 17.81 -4.09
CA ASP A 129 0.71 19.07 -4.48
C ASP A 129 1.65 19.63 -3.40
N LYS A 130 1.48 19.19 -2.16
CA LYS A 130 2.34 19.61 -1.03
C LYS A 130 3.50 18.63 -0.76
N LEU A 131 3.57 17.53 -1.44
CA LEU A 131 4.64 16.53 -1.25
C LEU A 131 5.98 16.99 -1.84
#